data_afb6bc9cd7b5a27a8d6771862f5445ce
#
_entry.id   afb6bc9cd7b5a27a8d6771862f5445ce
#
_cell.length_a   1.000
_cell.length_b   1.000
_cell.length_c   1.000
_cell.angle_alpha   90.00
_cell.angle_beta   90.00
_cell.angle_gamma   90.00
#
_symmetry.space_group_name_H-M   'P 1'
#
loop_
_entity.id
_entity.type
_entity.pdbx_description
1 polymer ?
#
loop_
_entity_poly.entity_id
_entity_poly.type
_entity_poly.pdbx_seq_one_letter_code
_entity_poly.pdbx_strand_id
1 'polypeptide(L)'
;MIKHPVRGRFGPYGGQYVPETLMGALEELEGVWHEAKADAQFQLELAGHRHAFIGRPTPLYAASRLSAHFGGAHIHLKREDLCHTGAHKLNNAVGQALLALRMGKKRVIAETGAGQHGVAVATVAARFGLECTVYMGTEDMRRQSMNVRRMKLLEAEVKEVASGTKTLKDATSEAIRDWVTNVRTTHYIIGSVVGPHPYPEMVRDLQRVIGDEAREQYLSVDGKLPDVVVACVGGGSNAIGIFTAFLDDKDVLLVGVEAAGSGIRTGKHAASLVGGRPGVLHGAFSYLLQDGEGQVLPTHSISAGLDYPGVGPEHSFLRDAERVDYIAVGDKDAVAAFKLCTKLEGIMPALEPAHALHQAGVIARELGPGGRILVCLSGRGDKDMDSVEGV
;
A
#
# COMPACT_ATOMS: atom_id res chain seq x y z
N MET A 1 -0.52 -19.69 -10.60
CA MET A 1 -1.28 -18.98 -9.54
C MET A 1 -1.24 -19.82 -8.27
N ILE A 2 -0.66 -19.30 -7.20
CA ILE A 2 -0.62 -20.00 -5.90
C ILE A 2 -2.07 -20.13 -5.42
N LYS A 3 -2.57 -21.37 -5.35
CA LYS A 3 -3.95 -21.64 -4.91
C LYS A 3 -4.00 -21.59 -3.38
N HIS A 4 -4.87 -20.77 -2.83
CA HIS A 4 -5.19 -20.76 -1.40
C HIS A 4 -6.42 -21.65 -1.18
N PRO A 5 -6.27 -22.88 -0.68
CA PRO A 5 -7.39 -23.85 -0.63
C PRO A 5 -8.45 -23.54 0.43
N VAL A 6 -8.16 -22.61 1.34
CA VAL A 6 -9.07 -22.23 2.42
C VAL A 6 -9.52 -20.78 2.21
N ARG A 7 -10.84 -20.57 2.23
CA ARG A 7 -11.47 -19.25 2.12
C ARG A 7 -10.86 -18.27 3.11
N GLY A 8 -10.42 -17.11 2.62
CA GLY A 8 -9.86 -16.03 3.44
C GLY A 8 -8.51 -16.34 4.06
N ARG A 9 -7.79 -17.37 3.57
CA ARG A 9 -6.48 -17.76 4.07
C ARG A 9 -5.42 -17.79 2.99
N PHE A 10 -4.22 -17.38 3.40
CA PHE A 10 -2.96 -17.47 2.67
C PHE A 10 -2.03 -18.37 3.49
N GLY A 11 -2.08 -19.69 3.26
CA GLY A 11 -1.51 -20.66 4.18
C GLY A 11 -2.14 -20.53 5.59
N PRO A 12 -1.35 -20.34 6.65
CA PRO A 12 -1.88 -20.13 8.00
C PRO A 12 -2.41 -18.70 8.24
N TYR A 13 -2.06 -17.74 7.37
CA TYR A 13 -2.33 -16.31 7.56
C TYR A 13 -3.70 -15.90 7.03
N GLY A 14 -4.20 -14.72 7.46
CA GLY A 14 -5.51 -14.18 7.10
C GLY A 14 -6.59 -14.48 8.12
N GLY A 15 -7.81 -14.75 7.67
CA GLY A 15 -8.97 -15.05 8.50
C GLY A 15 -9.79 -13.82 8.89
N GLN A 16 -10.71 -14.00 9.85
CA GLN A 16 -11.67 -12.99 10.32
C GLN A 16 -11.66 -12.95 11.84
N TYR A 17 -10.69 -12.26 12.43
CA TYR A 17 -10.55 -12.09 13.89
C TYR A 17 -11.22 -10.80 14.32
N VAL A 18 -12.53 -10.76 14.24
CA VAL A 18 -13.37 -9.57 14.49
C VAL A 18 -14.50 -9.88 15.48
N PRO A 19 -15.09 -8.85 16.11
CA PRO A 19 -16.34 -9.02 16.87
C PRO A 19 -17.45 -9.61 16.00
N GLU A 20 -18.29 -10.44 16.58
CA GLU A 20 -19.43 -11.10 15.89
C GLU A 20 -20.34 -10.09 15.18
N THR A 21 -20.47 -8.89 15.72
CA THR A 21 -21.25 -7.78 15.13
C THR A 21 -20.77 -7.33 13.74
N LEU A 22 -19.54 -7.63 13.36
CA LEU A 22 -18.99 -7.31 12.02
C LEU A 22 -19.15 -8.46 11.02
N MET A 23 -19.48 -9.68 11.47
CA MET A 23 -19.51 -10.84 10.57
C MET A 23 -20.51 -10.66 9.44
N GLY A 24 -21.72 -10.19 9.72
CA GLY A 24 -22.73 -9.95 8.68
C GLY A 24 -22.31 -8.90 7.64
N ALA A 25 -21.55 -7.87 8.05
CA ALA A 25 -21.03 -6.86 7.12
C ALA A 25 -19.89 -7.40 6.25
N LEU A 26 -19.06 -8.29 6.79
CA LEU A 26 -18.00 -8.95 6.03
C LEU A 26 -18.57 -9.95 5.02
N GLU A 27 -19.63 -10.67 5.40
CA GLU A 27 -20.36 -11.59 4.50
C GLU A 27 -21.08 -10.82 3.38
N GLU A 28 -21.73 -9.69 3.69
CA GLU A 28 -22.32 -8.77 2.69
C GLU A 28 -21.25 -8.31 1.70
N LEU A 29 -20.12 -7.80 2.21
CA LEU A 29 -19.02 -7.31 1.38
C LEU A 29 -18.44 -8.40 0.49
N GLU A 30 -18.20 -9.59 1.03
CA GLU A 30 -17.66 -10.72 0.27
C GLU A 30 -18.61 -11.15 -0.85
N GLY A 31 -19.92 -11.28 -0.56
CA GLY A 31 -20.94 -11.62 -1.54
C GLY A 31 -20.97 -10.61 -2.68
N VAL A 32 -21.09 -9.32 -2.35
CA VAL A 32 -21.11 -8.24 -3.33
C VAL A 32 -19.80 -8.15 -4.14
N TRP A 33 -18.65 -8.40 -3.50
CA TRP A 33 -17.36 -8.44 -4.20
C TRP A 33 -17.28 -9.61 -5.21
N HIS A 34 -17.71 -10.81 -4.81
CA HIS A 34 -17.73 -11.97 -5.72
C HIS A 34 -18.66 -11.74 -6.91
N GLU A 35 -19.84 -11.17 -6.69
CA GLU A 35 -20.75 -10.79 -7.77
C GLU A 35 -20.13 -9.72 -8.69
N ALA A 36 -19.55 -8.67 -8.13
CA ALA A 36 -18.89 -7.59 -8.86
C ALA A 36 -17.73 -8.07 -9.73
N LYS A 37 -16.94 -9.03 -9.24
CA LYS A 37 -15.85 -9.64 -10.03
C LYS A 37 -16.35 -10.32 -11.30
N ALA A 38 -17.52 -10.93 -11.26
CA ALA A 38 -18.14 -11.66 -12.38
C ALA A 38 -19.02 -10.77 -13.25
N ASP A 39 -19.40 -9.58 -12.79
CA ASP A 39 -20.31 -8.66 -13.47
C ASP A 39 -19.57 -7.80 -14.50
N ALA A 40 -19.81 -8.06 -15.79
CA ALA A 40 -19.19 -7.31 -16.89
C ALA A 40 -19.48 -5.81 -16.84
N GLN A 41 -20.67 -5.40 -16.37
CA GLN A 41 -21.02 -3.98 -16.24
C GLN A 41 -20.18 -3.28 -15.15
N PHE A 42 -20.01 -3.93 -14.00
CA PHE A 42 -19.13 -3.42 -12.94
C PHE A 42 -17.67 -3.31 -13.43
N GLN A 43 -17.16 -4.31 -14.14
CA GLN A 43 -15.80 -4.29 -14.67
C GLN A 43 -15.60 -3.19 -15.71
N LEU A 44 -16.62 -2.94 -16.56
CA LEU A 44 -16.59 -1.85 -17.52
C LEU A 44 -16.61 -0.48 -16.84
N GLU A 45 -17.43 -0.30 -15.81
CA GLU A 45 -17.50 0.92 -15.02
C GLU A 45 -16.17 1.19 -14.29
N LEU A 46 -15.61 0.18 -13.63
CA LEU A 46 -14.30 0.26 -12.98
C LEU A 46 -13.19 0.61 -13.98
N ALA A 47 -13.17 -0.01 -15.16
CA ALA A 47 -12.22 0.29 -16.23
C ALA A 47 -12.37 1.73 -16.73
N GLY A 48 -13.60 2.22 -16.89
CA GLY A 48 -13.89 3.61 -17.24
C GLY A 48 -13.32 4.61 -16.21
N HIS A 49 -13.52 4.34 -14.92
CA HIS A 49 -12.91 5.16 -13.85
C HIS A 49 -11.39 5.04 -13.81
N ARG A 50 -10.84 3.86 -14.01
CA ARG A 50 -9.37 3.68 -14.11
C ARG A 50 -8.80 4.56 -15.23
N HIS A 51 -9.42 4.58 -16.40
CA HIS A 51 -8.97 5.37 -17.53
C HIS A 51 -9.18 6.88 -17.33
N ALA A 52 -10.43 7.30 -17.12
CA ALA A 52 -10.81 8.71 -17.20
C ALA A 52 -10.57 9.49 -15.88
N PHE A 53 -10.57 8.82 -14.72
CA PHE A 53 -10.47 9.47 -13.42
C PHE A 53 -9.15 9.21 -12.70
N ILE A 54 -8.63 7.98 -12.75
CA ILE A 54 -7.33 7.67 -12.17
C ILE A 54 -6.18 8.08 -13.10
N GLY A 55 -6.38 8.02 -14.41
CA GLY A 55 -5.37 8.34 -15.43
C GLY A 55 -4.51 7.12 -15.81
N ARG A 56 -5.13 5.93 -15.87
CA ARG A 56 -4.45 4.69 -16.25
C ARG A 56 -4.54 4.41 -17.76
N PRO A 57 -3.59 3.65 -18.35
CA PRO A 57 -2.41 3.04 -17.69
C PRO A 57 -1.37 4.08 -17.27
N THR A 58 -0.73 3.86 -16.09
CA THR A 58 0.40 4.69 -15.68
C THR A 58 1.65 4.32 -16.49
N PRO A 59 2.54 5.29 -16.80
CA PRO A 59 3.73 4.99 -17.61
C PRO A 59 4.71 4.03 -16.93
N LEU A 60 5.41 3.25 -17.75
CA LEU A 60 6.68 2.63 -17.41
C LEU A 60 7.81 3.58 -17.89
N TYR A 61 8.62 4.08 -16.95
CA TYR A 61 9.64 5.08 -17.20
C TYR A 61 11.03 4.49 -17.06
N ALA A 62 11.88 4.62 -18.10
CA ALA A 62 13.28 4.22 -18.06
C ALA A 62 14.11 5.29 -17.31
N ALA A 63 14.56 4.97 -16.11
CA ALA A 63 15.36 5.87 -15.27
C ALA A 63 16.84 5.81 -15.67
N SER A 64 17.16 6.39 -16.83
CA SER A 64 18.47 6.22 -17.48
C SER A 64 19.64 6.81 -16.71
N ARG A 65 19.43 7.93 -16.00
CA ARG A 65 20.49 8.56 -15.20
C ARG A 65 20.72 7.82 -13.89
N LEU A 66 19.67 7.25 -13.27
CA LEU A 66 19.81 6.33 -12.14
C LEU A 66 20.53 5.06 -12.58
N SER A 67 20.15 4.48 -13.72
CA SER A 67 20.81 3.31 -14.31
C SER A 67 22.30 3.53 -14.49
N ALA A 68 22.68 4.63 -15.11
CA ALA A 68 24.08 5.01 -15.31
C ALA A 68 24.82 5.25 -13.98
N HIS A 69 24.17 5.89 -13.01
CA HIS A 69 24.74 6.17 -11.68
C HIS A 69 25.06 4.88 -10.90
N PHE A 70 24.22 3.86 -11.04
CA PHE A 70 24.38 2.59 -10.32
C PHE A 70 25.17 1.52 -11.09
N GLY A 71 25.77 1.85 -12.23
CA GLY A 71 26.67 0.91 -12.94
C GLY A 71 26.08 0.25 -14.16
N GLY A 72 24.92 0.74 -14.66
CA GLY A 72 24.40 0.39 -15.99
C GLY A 72 23.32 -0.71 -16.02
N ALA A 73 22.86 -1.21 -14.87
CA ALA A 73 21.63 -2.01 -14.85
C ALA A 73 20.43 -1.13 -15.27
N HIS A 74 19.52 -1.69 -16.06
CA HIS A 74 18.34 -0.99 -16.57
C HIS A 74 17.28 -0.87 -15.46
N ILE A 75 17.11 0.33 -14.89
CA ILE A 75 16.09 0.61 -13.89
C ILE A 75 14.87 1.23 -14.57
N HIS A 76 13.72 0.58 -14.44
CA HIS A 76 12.42 1.09 -14.86
C HIS A 76 11.53 1.39 -13.66
N LEU A 77 10.80 2.50 -13.73
CA LEU A 77 9.85 2.92 -12.68
C LEU A 77 8.42 2.79 -13.19
N LYS A 78 7.61 1.99 -12.50
CA LYS A 78 6.16 2.01 -12.71
C LYS A 78 5.58 3.21 -11.96
N ARG A 79 5.11 4.21 -12.70
CA ARG A 79 4.81 5.57 -12.26
C ARG A 79 3.42 5.70 -11.61
N GLU A 80 3.21 5.03 -10.47
CA GLU A 80 1.96 5.16 -9.70
C GLU A 80 1.81 6.53 -9.00
N ASP A 81 2.88 7.28 -8.90
CA ASP A 81 2.90 8.69 -8.49
C ASP A 81 2.13 9.63 -9.44
N LEU A 82 1.87 9.19 -10.67
CA LEU A 82 1.09 9.93 -11.66
C LEU A 82 -0.43 9.61 -11.61
N CYS A 83 -0.86 8.66 -10.78
CA CYS A 83 -2.29 8.52 -10.51
C CYS A 83 -2.88 9.82 -9.96
N HIS A 84 -4.13 10.15 -10.28
CA HIS A 84 -4.82 11.42 -9.95
C HIS A 84 -4.61 11.71 -8.50
N THR A 85 -4.59 11.33 -7.49
CA THR A 85 -4.29 11.84 -6.13
C THR A 85 -2.80 11.87 -5.79
N GLY A 86 -1.96 11.35 -6.68
CA GLY A 86 -0.50 11.29 -6.51
C GLY A 86 0.02 10.00 -5.90
N ALA A 87 -0.78 8.93 -5.86
CA ALA A 87 -0.36 7.61 -5.39
C ALA A 87 -1.32 6.49 -5.85
N HIS A 88 -0.87 5.25 -5.77
CA HIS A 88 -1.62 4.02 -6.10
C HIS A 88 -2.93 3.82 -5.32
N LYS A 89 -3.13 4.53 -4.21
CA LYS A 89 -4.27 4.32 -3.29
C LYS A 89 -5.64 4.48 -3.97
N LEU A 90 -5.72 5.32 -5.00
CA LEU A 90 -6.98 5.57 -5.70
C LEU A 90 -7.49 4.33 -6.45
N ASN A 91 -6.62 3.42 -6.89
CA ASN A 91 -7.03 2.16 -7.53
C ASN A 91 -7.99 1.35 -6.66
N ASN A 92 -7.62 1.22 -5.38
CA ASN A 92 -8.41 0.54 -4.37
C ASN A 92 -9.65 1.36 -3.96
N ALA A 93 -9.47 2.66 -3.69
CA ALA A 93 -10.55 3.50 -3.19
C ALA A 93 -11.73 3.59 -4.18
N VAL A 94 -11.48 3.68 -5.49
CA VAL A 94 -12.53 3.67 -6.52
C VAL A 94 -13.31 2.36 -6.49
N GLY A 95 -12.61 1.21 -6.48
CA GLY A 95 -13.27 -0.09 -6.46
C GLY A 95 -14.15 -0.28 -5.22
N GLN A 96 -13.64 0.05 -4.04
CA GLN A 96 -14.40 -0.05 -2.79
C GLN A 96 -15.57 0.96 -2.71
N ALA A 97 -15.42 2.17 -3.28
CA ALA A 97 -16.51 3.13 -3.34
C ALA A 97 -17.65 2.64 -4.24
N LEU A 98 -17.34 2.02 -5.39
CA LEU A 98 -18.34 1.39 -6.26
C LEU A 98 -19.07 0.23 -5.55
N LEU A 99 -18.35 -0.57 -4.74
CA LEU A 99 -18.98 -1.61 -3.90
C LEU A 99 -19.87 -0.99 -2.81
N ALA A 100 -19.44 0.10 -2.18
CA ALA A 100 -20.25 0.81 -1.18
C ALA A 100 -21.59 1.29 -1.78
N LEU A 101 -21.55 1.86 -2.99
CA LEU A 101 -22.77 2.26 -3.73
C LEU A 101 -23.65 1.07 -4.04
N ARG A 102 -23.08 -0.06 -4.49
CA ARG A 102 -23.80 -1.29 -4.79
C ARG A 102 -24.47 -1.91 -3.55
N MET A 103 -23.83 -1.78 -2.37
CA MET A 103 -24.44 -2.14 -1.08
C MET A 103 -25.43 -1.10 -0.53
N GLY A 104 -25.68 0.01 -1.24
CA GLY A 104 -26.57 1.09 -0.78
C GLY A 104 -26.05 1.90 0.40
N LYS A 105 -24.75 1.83 0.71
CA LYS A 105 -24.15 2.61 1.80
C LYS A 105 -24.14 4.10 1.42
N LYS A 106 -24.40 4.94 2.41
CA LYS A 106 -24.44 6.41 2.25
C LYS A 106 -23.19 7.11 2.74
N ARG A 107 -22.42 6.42 3.59
CA ARG A 107 -21.23 6.93 4.24
C ARG A 107 -20.06 5.98 4.04
N VAL A 108 -18.87 6.56 3.86
CA VAL A 108 -17.60 5.82 3.87
C VAL A 108 -16.69 6.38 4.96
N ILE A 109 -15.91 5.48 5.56
CA ILE A 109 -14.87 5.85 6.51
C ILE A 109 -13.53 5.29 6.06
N ALA A 110 -12.45 5.91 6.52
CA ALA A 110 -11.09 5.44 6.29
C ALA A 110 -10.17 5.78 7.46
N GLU A 111 -9.10 5.04 7.58
CA GLU A 111 -7.90 5.38 8.34
C GLU A 111 -6.84 5.98 7.42
N THR A 112 -5.92 6.76 7.97
CA THR A 112 -4.76 7.21 7.20
C THR A 112 -3.58 7.59 8.10
N GLY A 113 -2.35 7.29 7.64
CA GLY A 113 -1.09 7.75 8.24
C GLY A 113 -0.50 8.89 7.41
N ALA A 114 0.13 8.61 6.26
CA ALA A 114 0.68 9.62 5.36
C ALA A 114 -0.39 10.55 4.72
N GLY A 115 -1.66 10.30 4.95
CA GLY A 115 -2.76 11.07 4.40
C GLY A 115 -3.16 10.68 2.96
N GLN A 116 -2.34 9.92 2.24
CA GLN A 116 -2.61 9.58 0.83
C GLN A 116 -3.85 8.71 0.67
N HIS A 117 -4.08 7.76 1.58
CA HIS A 117 -5.30 6.97 1.57
C HIS A 117 -6.53 7.81 1.91
N GLY A 118 -6.44 8.64 2.95
CA GLY A 118 -7.52 9.57 3.31
C GLY A 118 -7.90 10.51 2.18
N VAL A 119 -6.90 11.08 1.47
CA VAL A 119 -7.15 11.90 0.27
C VAL A 119 -7.83 11.09 -0.83
N ALA A 120 -7.40 9.84 -1.08
CA ALA A 120 -8.03 8.98 -2.09
C ALA A 120 -9.49 8.69 -1.73
N VAL A 121 -9.79 8.38 -0.45
CA VAL A 121 -11.18 8.12 -0.01
C VAL A 121 -12.03 9.39 -0.04
N ALA A 122 -11.52 10.53 0.44
CA ALA A 122 -12.22 11.81 0.32
C ALA A 122 -12.51 12.16 -1.14
N THR A 123 -11.57 11.87 -2.05
CA THR A 123 -11.73 12.13 -3.51
C THR A 123 -12.85 11.28 -4.11
N VAL A 124 -12.90 9.98 -3.81
CA VAL A 124 -14.00 9.13 -4.33
C VAL A 124 -15.32 9.44 -3.66
N ALA A 125 -15.33 9.79 -2.36
CA ALA A 125 -16.53 10.21 -1.67
C ALA A 125 -17.14 11.47 -2.30
N ALA A 126 -16.32 12.51 -2.56
CA ALA A 126 -16.75 13.71 -3.28
C ALA A 126 -17.26 13.38 -4.69
N ARG A 127 -16.55 12.49 -5.42
CA ARG A 127 -16.92 12.06 -6.79
C ARG A 127 -18.25 11.35 -6.84
N PHE A 128 -18.58 10.57 -5.83
CA PHE A 128 -19.77 9.70 -5.82
C PHE A 128 -20.89 10.18 -4.89
N GLY A 129 -20.74 11.34 -4.24
CA GLY A 129 -21.76 11.92 -3.37
C GLY A 129 -21.95 11.12 -2.06
N LEU A 130 -20.88 10.57 -1.51
CA LEU A 130 -20.88 9.83 -0.25
C LEU A 130 -20.41 10.72 0.91
N GLU A 131 -21.01 10.61 2.07
CA GLU A 131 -20.46 11.18 3.29
C GLU A 131 -19.13 10.51 3.62
N CYS A 132 -18.13 11.29 4.07
CA CYS A 132 -16.78 10.80 4.31
C CYS A 132 -16.24 11.23 5.66
N THR A 133 -15.79 10.26 6.47
CA THR A 133 -15.02 10.53 7.69
C THR A 133 -13.67 9.82 7.60
N VAL A 134 -12.57 10.56 7.85
CA VAL A 134 -11.21 10.02 7.83
C VAL A 134 -10.60 10.14 9.23
N TYR A 135 -10.17 9.03 9.80
CA TYR A 135 -9.45 8.95 11.07
C TYR A 135 -7.95 9.10 10.83
N MET A 136 -7.31 10.01 11.58
CA MET A 136 -5.89 10.27 11.45
C MET A 136 -5.28 10.58 12.81
N GLY A 137 -4.14 9.96 13.12
CA GLY A 137 -3.42 10.25 14.36
C GLY A 137 -2.90 11.68 14.40
N THR A 138 -2.92 12.33 15.58
CA THR A 138 -2.50 13.74 15.72
C THR A 138 -1.05 13.96 15.33
N GLU A 139 -0.18 12.99 15.54
CA GLU A 139 1.22 13.04 15.10
C GLU A 139 1.33 13.00 13.56
N ASP A 140 0.56 12.13 12.92
CA ASP A 140 0.49 12.05 11.47
C ASP A 140 -0.13 13.31 10.84
N MET A 141 -1.17 13.90 11.46
CA MET A 141 -1.77 15.16 11.02
C MET A 141 -0.75 16.29 11.01
N ARG A 142 0.12 16.35 12.03
CA ARG A 142 1.18 17.34 12.12
C ARG A 142 2.22 17.14 10.99
N ARG A 143 2.67 15.90 10.78
CA ARG A 143 3.68 15.56 9.75
C ARG A 143 3.15 15.75 8.32
N GLN A 144 1.84 15.59 8.10
CA GLN A 144 1.20 15.53 6.78
C GLN A 144 0.07 16.56 6.61
N SER A 145 0.28 17.79 7.10
CA SER A 145 -0.73 18.85 7.14
C SER A 145 -1.31 19.21 5.76
N MET A 146 -0.54 19.09 4.68
CA MET A 146 -1.01 19.31 3.31
C MET A 146 -2.14 18.35 2.95
N ASN A 147 -2.01 17.07 3.27
CA ASN A 147 -3.04 16.08 2.97
C ASN A 147 -4.30 16.29 3.83
N VAL A 148 -4.14 16.76 5.09
CA VAL A 148 -5.28 17.16 5.93
C VAL A 148 -6.08 18.30 5.27
N ARG A 149 -5.40 19.31 4.73
CA ARG A 149 -6.06 20.42 4.00
C ARG A 149 -6.79 19.93 2.75
N ARG A 150 -6.17 18.99 1.99
CA ARG A 150 -6.79 18.39 0.79
C ARG A 150 -8.07 17.64 1.15
N MET A 151 -8.07 16.83 2.20
CA MET A 151 -9.26 16.10 2.66
C MET A 151 -10.39 17.06 3.08
N LYS A 152 -10.07 18.13 3.81
CA LYS A 152 -11.05 19.15 4.22
C LYS A 152 -11.63 19.92 3.01
N LEU A 153 -10.83 20.20 1.98
CA LEU A 153 -11.32 20.83 0.73
C LEU A 153 -12.25 19.90 -0.07
N LEU A 154 -12.11 18.59 0.10
CA LEU A 154 -12.98 17.56 -0.46
C LEU A 154 -14.21 17.29 0.42
N GLU A 155 -14.45 18.14 1.42
CA GLU A 155 -15.58 18.08 2.38
C GLU A 155 -15.58 16.81 3.25
N ALA A 156 -14.45 16.10 3.37
CA ALA A 156 -14.32 15.01 4.32
C ALA A 156 -14.13 15.53 5.74
N GLU A 157 -14.85 14.92 6.70
CA GLU A 157 -14.60 15.11 8.12
C GLU A 157 -13.29 14.41 8.49
N VAL A 158 -12.27 15.15 8.95
CA VAL A 158 -11.02 14.57 9.45
C VAL A 158 -11.08 14.53 10.97
N LYS A 159 -11.19 13.31 11.53
CA LYS A 159 -11.23 13.06 12.98
C LYS A 159 -9.85 12.80 13.54
N GLU A 160 -9.47 13.59 14.52
CA GLU A 160 -8.20 13.46 15.23
C GLU A 160 -8.22 12.26 16.19
N VAL A 161 -7.16 11.46 16.15
CA VAL A 161 -6.94 10.36 17.11
C VAL A 161 -5.74 10.70 17.98
N ALA A 162 -6.03 11.06 19.24
CA ALA A 162 -5.04 11.48 20.23
C ALA A 162 -4.65 10.37 21.22
N SER A 163 -5.21 9.16 21.07
CA SER A 163 -4.91 7.99 21.90
C SER A 163 -3.70 7.21 21.39
N GLY A 164 -3.09 6.40 22.24
CA GLY A 164 -2.00 5.49 21.91
C GLY A 164 -0.76 6.21 21.36
N THR A 165 -0.20 5.70 20.29
CA THR A 165 0.96 6.30 19.59
C THR A 165 0.59 7.51 18.73
N LYS A 166 -0.70 7.81 18.57
CA LYS A 166 -1.23 8.93 17.77
C LYS A 166 -0.86 8.84 16.28
N THR A 167 -0.74 7.61 15.78
CA THR A 167 -0.35 7.29 14.41
C THR A 167 -1.36 6.34 13.74
N LEU A 168 -1.05 5.86 12.55
CA LEU A 168 -1.91 5.01 11.71
C LEU A 168 -2.55 3.82 12.46
N LYS A 169 -1.82 3.15 13.38
CA LYS A 169 -2.37 2.01 14.14
C LYS A 169 -3.61 2.41 14.95
N ASP A 170 -3.54 3.54 15.65
CA ASP A 170 -4.64 3.99 16.49
C ASP A 170 -5.79 4.57 15.66
N ALA A 171 -5.47 5.23 14.53
CA ALA A 171 -6.46 5.65 13.54
C ALA A 171 -7.26 4.46 12.99
N THR A 172 -6.59 3.35 12.68
CA THR A 172 -7.24 2.10 12.25
C THR A 172 -8.18 1.55 13.33
N SER A 173 -7.73 1.55 14.59
CA SER A 173 -8.56 1.09 15.71
C SER A 173 -9.83 1.93 15.90
N GLU A 174 -9.74 3.27 15.74
CA GLU A 174 -10.90 4.16 15.81
C GLU A 174 -11.85 3.98 14.62
N ALA A 175 -11.31 3.81 13.41
CA ALA A 175 -12.13 3.53 12.23
C ALA A 175 -12.93 2.21 12.40
N ILE A 176 -12.30 1.17 12.96
CA ILE A 176 -12.99 -0.10 13.26
C ILE A 176 -14.10 0.11 14.30
N ARG A 177 -13.89 0.92 15.36
CA ARG A 177 -14.93 1.21 16.36
C ARG A 177 -16.13 1.94 15.74
N ASP A 178 -15.89 2.94 14.90
CA ASP A 178 -16.96 3.62 14.15
C ASP A 178 -17.71 2.62 13.26
N TRP A 179 -16.96 1.78 12.53
CA TRP A 179 -17.57 0.80 11.64
C TRP A 179 -18.48 -0.17 12.38
N VAL A 180 -18.04 -0.74 13.51
CA VAL A 180 -18.88 -1.60 14.36
C VAL A 180 -20.18 -0.92 14.75
N THR A 181 -20.11 0.37 15.07
CA THR A 181 -21.27 1.16 15.52
C THR A 181 -22.25 1.46 14.39
N ASN A 182 -21.73 1.74 13.19
CA ASN A 182 -22.49 2.30 12.06
C ASN A 182 -22.56 1.36 10.84
N VAL A 183 -22.33 0.09 11.01
CA VAL A 183 -22.12 -0.92 9.95
C VAL A 183 -23.24 -0.96 8.90
N ARG A 184 -24.48 -0.65 9.27
CA ARG A 184 -25.64 -0.73 8.37
C ARG A 184 -25.57 0.33 7.25
N THR A 185 -25.10 1.52 7.55
CA THR A 185 -25.09 2.67 6.64
C THR A 185 -23.71 3.04 6.12
N THR A 186 -22.67 2.48 6.72
CA THR A 186 -21.27 2.87 6.52
C THR A 186 -20.45 1.71 5.98
N HIS A 187 -19.65 1.99 4.93
CA HIS A 187 -18.62 1.08 4.47
C HIS A 187 -17.24 1.59 4.89
N TYR A 188 -16.43 0.70 5.43
CA TYR A 188 -15.04 0.99 5.76
C TYR A 188 -14.15 0.70 4.55
N ILE A 189 -13.59 1.74 3.93
CA ILE A 189 -12.61 1.62 2.84
C ILE A 189 -11.23 1.44 3.45
N ILE A 190 -10.79 0.19 3.60
CA ILE A 190 -9.44 -0.12 4.12
C ILE A 190 -8.38 0.20 3.07
N GLY A 191 -7.31 0.90 3.50
CA GLY A 191 -6.29 1.46 2.62
C GLY A 191 -5.19 0.52 2.16
N SER A 192 -5.13 -0.71 2.66
CA SER A 192 -4.09 -1.68 2.32
C SER A 192 -4.61 -3.12 2.32
N VAL A 193 -3.73 -4.09 2.03
CA VAL A 193 -4.04 -5.53 2.01
C VAL A 193 -4.03 -6.14 3.42
N VAL A 194 -4.47 -5.36 4.40
CA VAL A 194 -4.61 -5.72 5.81
C VAL A 194 -6.09 -5.87 6.18
N GLY A 195 -6.36 -6.23 7.42
CA GLY A 195 -7.74 -6.38 7.89
C GLY A 195 -8.31 -7.77 7.66
N PRO A 196 -9.56 -8.00 8.12
CA PRO A 196 -10.21 -9.30 8.02
C PRO A 196 -10.55 -9.63 6.55
N HIS A 197 -10.65 -10.93 6.23
CA HIS A 197 -11.24 -11.35 4.96
C HIS A 197 -12.65 -10.73 4.79
N PRO A 198 -13.02 -10.18 3.59
CA PRO A 198 -12.36 -10.33 2.28
C PRO A 198 -11.35 -9.24 1.92
N TYR A 199 -11.06 -8.27 2.79
CA TYR A 199 -10.24 -7.10 2.45
C TYR A 199 -8.89 -7.42 1.81
N PRO A 200 -8.05 -8.35 2.35
CA PRO A 200 -6.74 -8.61 1.74
C PRO A 200 -6.82 -9.05 0.28
N GLU A 201 -7.76 -9.96 -0.03
CA GLU A 201 -7.97 -10.44 -1.39
C GLU A 201 -8.56 -9.35 -2.30
N MET A 202 -9.60 -8.66 -1.83
CA MET A 202 -10.27 -7.59 -2.58
C MET A 202 -9.30 -6.46 -2.92
N VAL A 203 -8.53 -5.99 -1.95
CA VAL A 203 -7.56 -4.90 -2.17
C VAL A 203 -6.44 -5.34 -3.11
N ARG A 204 -5.92 -6.57 -2.96
CA ARG A 204 -4.96 -7.16 -3.91
C ARG A 204 -5.50 -7.10 -5.34
N ASP A 205 -6.71 -7.61 -5.56
CA ASP A 205 -7.31 -7.70 -6.90
C ASP A 205 -7.55 -6.30 -7.50
N LEU A 206 -7.93 -5.31 -6.69
CA LEU A 206 -8.08 -3.92 -7.12
C LEU A 206 -6.75 -3.25 -7.47
N GLN A 207 -5.67 -3.60 -6.75
CA GLN A 207 -4.32 -3.08 -6.99
C GLN A 207 -3.54 -3.84 -8.06
N ARG A 208 -3.98 -5.04 -8.42
CA ARG A 208 -3.31 -5.91 -9.40
C ARG A 208 -3.07 -5.23 -10.76
N VAL A 209 -3.91 -4.25 -11.11
CA VAL A 209 -3.77 -3.44 -12.33
C VAL A 209 -2.36 -2.82 -12.46
N ILE A 210 -1.66 -2.55 -11.35
CA ILE A 210 -0.28 -2.05 -11.34
C ILE A 210 0.65 -3.07 -12.03
N GLY A 211 0.55 -4.33 -11.60
CA GLY A 211 1.40 -5.41 -12.10
C GLY A 211 1.03 -5.84 -13.51
N ASP A 212 -0.27 -5.98 -13.81
CA ASP A 212 -0.74 -6.39 -15.13
C ASP A 212 -0.26 -5.40 -16.21
N GLU A 213 -0.43 -4.09 -15.98
CA GLU A 213 0.09 -3.04 -16.88
C GLU A 213 1.63 -3.05 -16.95
N ALA A 214 2.30 -3.15 -15.80
CA ALA A 214 3.76 -3.12 -15.75
C ALA A 214 4.37 -4.30 -16.54
N ARG A 215 3.79 -5.49 -16.42
CA ARG A 215 4.22 -6.68 -17.15
C ARG A 215 4.06 -6.51 -18.66
N GLU A 216 2.90 -6.06 -19.12
CA GLU A 216 2.64 -5.81 -20.52
C GLU A 216 3.58 -4.74 -21.11
N GLN A 217 3.72 -3.62 -20.41
CA GLN A 217 4.60 -2.53 -20.81
C GLN A 217 6.05 -2.97 -20.86
N TYR A 218 6.51 -3.75 -19.87
CA TYR A 218 7.90 -4.22 -19.80
C TYR A 218 8.23 -5.16 -20.95
N LEU A 219 7.35 -6.11 -21.24
CA LEU A 219 7.50 -7.01 -22.39
C LEU A 219 7.47 -6.24 -23.73
N SER A 220 6.66 -5.19 -23.84
CA SER A 220 6.61 -4.34 -25.05
C SER A 220 7.89 -3.54 -25.29
N VAL A 221 8.56 -3.08 -24.19
CA VAL A 221 9.77 -2.24 -24.29
C VAL A 221 11.03 -3.09 -24.43
N ASP A 222 11.15 -4.18 -23.70
CA ASP A 222 12.41 -4.94 -23.52
C ASP A 222 12.34 -6.38 -24.12
N GLY A 223 11.16 -6.82 -24.54
CA GLY A 223 10.93 -8.17 -25.08
C GLY A 223 11.09 -9.32 -24.06
N LYS A 224 11.44 -8.98 -22.82
CA LYS A 224 11.68 -9.93 -21.72
C LYS A 224 11.11 -9.37 -20.42
N LEU A 225 10.93 -10.22 -19.41
CA LEU A 225 10.57 -9.79 -18.06
C LEU A 225 11.77 -9.16 -17.34
N PRO A 226 11.53 -8.35 -16.29
CA PRO A 226 12.60 -7.89 -15.43
C PRO A 226 13.24 -9.06 -14.68
N ASP A 227 14.51 -8.93 -14.32
CA ASP A 227 15.19 -9.90 -13.46
C ASP A 227 14.73 -9.74 -12.00
N VAL A 228 14.40 -8.49 -11.61
CA VAL A 228 13.96 -8.16 -10.24
C VAL A 228 12.83 -7.14 -10.26
N VAL A 229 11.80 -7.36 -9.42
CA VAL A 229 10.74 -6.38 -9.13
C VAL A 229 10.87 -5.94 -7.67
N VAL A 230 10.97 -4.63 -7.44
CA VAL A 230 11.18 -4.04 -6.12
C VAL A 230 10.00 -3.12 -5.74
N ALA A 231 9.46 -3.27 -4.54
CA ALA A 231 8.41 -2.39 -4.03
C ALA A 231 8.52 -2.19 -2.51
N CYS A 232 8.13 -1.00 -2.02
CA CYS A 232 8.08 -0.74 -0.58
C CYS A 232 6.91 -1.45 0.09
N VAL A 233 7.09 -1.83 1.36
CA VAL A 233 6.09 -2.57 2.15
C VAL A 233 5.86 -1.89 3.49
N GLY A 234 4.67 -1.29 3.65
CA GLY A 234 4.06 -1.01 4.95
C GLY A 234 2.96 -2.05 5.18
N GLY A 235 1.67 -1.70 4.98
CA GLY A 235 0.62 -2.73 4.85
C GLY A 235 0.76 -3.58 3.58
N GLY A 236 1.47 -3.10 2.54
CA GLY A 236 1.92 -3.86 1.38
C GLY A 236 1.06 -3.79 0.13
N SER A 237 0.10 -2.85 0.02
CA SER A 237 -0.85 -2.83 -1.11
C SER A 237 -0.22 -2.56 -2.47
N ASN A 238 0.76 -1.65 -2.57
CA ASN A 238 1.47 -1.41 -3.83
C ASN A 238 2.33 -2.63 -4.23
N ALA A 239 3.00 -3.23 -3.26
CA ALA A 239 3.88 -4.37 -3.47
C ALA A 239 3.08 -5.59 -3.95
N ILE A 240 2.01 -5.98 -3.26
CA ILE A 240 1.18 -7.10 -3.72
C ILE A 240 0.55 -6.81 -5.08
N GLY A 241 0.15 -5.56 -5.33
CA GLY A 241 -0.42 -5.13 -6.61
C GLY A 241 0.53 -5.38 -7.78
N ILE A 242 1.81 -5.02 -7.64
CA ILE A 242 2.80 -5.28 -8.69
C ILE A 242 3.29 -6.73 -8.69
N PHE A 243 3.52 -7.36 -7.54
CA PHE A 243 4.06 -8.72 -7.44
C PHE A 243 3.12 -9.78 -8.00
N THR A 244 1.79 -9.59 -7.85
CA THR A 244 0.78 -10.58 -8.28
C THR A 244 0.94 -10.97 -9.75
N ALA A 245 1.37 -10.06 -10.63
CA ALA A 245 1.58 -10.34 -12.04
C ALA A 245 2.85 -11.18 -12.33
N PHE A 246 3.75 -11.33 -11.35
CA PHE A 246 5.04 -12.02 -11.48
C PHE A 246 5.20 -13.23 -10.54
N LEU A 247 4.17 -13.57 -9.75
CA LEU A 247 4.27 -14.65 -8.76
C LEU A 247 4.57 -16.02 -9.39
N ASP A 248 4.07 -16.27 -10.59
CA ASP A 248 4.27 -17.53 -11.31
C ASP A 248 5.62 -17.59 -12.08
N ASP A 249 6.29 -16.44 -12.27
CA ASP A 249 7.58 -16.34 -12.96
C ASP A 249 8.73 -16.56 -11.97
N LYS A 250 9.17 -17.80 -11.81
CA LYS A 250 10.19 -18.18 -10.81
C LYS A 250 11.56 -17.54 -11.03
N ASP A 251 11.85 -17.19 -12.28
CA ASP A 251 13.10 -16.53 -12.66
C ASP A 251 13.09 -15.01 -12.38
N VAL A 252 11.94 -14.44 -12.02
CA VAL A 252 11.81 -13.05 -11.59
C VAL A 252 11.88 -12.98 -10.07
N LEU A 253 12.92 -12.33 -9.54
CA LEU A 253 13.05 -12.09 -8.10
C LEU A 253 12.08 -10.99 -7.67
N LEU A 254 11.43 -11.19 -6.52
CA LEU A 254 10.53 -10.21 -5.93
C LEU A 254 11.10 -9.73 -4.60
N VAL A 255 11.27 -8.41 -4.45
CA VAL A 255 11.90 -7.83 -3.27
C VAL A 255 10.97 -6.80 -2.63
N GLY A 256 10.51 -7.10 -1.43
CA GLY A 256 9.73 -6.19 -0.57
C GLY A 256 10.63 -5.42 0.38
N VAL A 257 10.49 -4.10 0.41
CA VAL A 257 11.35 -3.22 1.20
C VAL A 257 10.58 -2.56 2.32
N GLU A 258 10.86 -2.94 3.56
CA GLU A 258 10.28 -2.37 4.78
C GLU A 258 11.13 -1.22 5.34
N ALA A 259 10.58 -0.46 6.30
CA ALA A 259 11.29 0.62 6.96
C ALA A 259 12.08 0.13 8.18
N ALA A 260 13.40 0.18 8.11
CA ALA A 260 14.28 -0.06 9.26
C ALA A 260 14.35 1.13 10.24
N GLY A 261 13.74 2.27 9.90
CA GLY A 261 13.74 3.44 10.75
C GLY A 261 15.16 3.86 11.17
N SER A 262 15.38 3.93 12.48
CA SER A 262 16.70 4.18 13.06
C SER A 262 17.57 2.91 13.20
N GLY A 263 17.09 1.77 12.70
CA GLY A 263 17.76 0.46 12.71
C GLY A 263 17.00 -0.60 13.50
N ILE A 264 16.91 -1.81 12.94
CA ILE A 264 16.17 -2.95 13.54
C ILE A 264 16.58 -3.21 15.00
N ARG A 265 17.90 -3.22 15.29
CA ARG A 265 18.42 -3.50 16.64
C ARG A 265 18.10 -2.43 17.67
N THR A 266 17.66 -1.25 17.26
CA THR A 266 17.29 -0.17 18.18
C THR A 266 15.86 -0.32 18.71
N GLY A 267 15.05 -1.19 18.11
CA GLY A 267 13.61 -1.29 18.34
C GLY A 267 12.78 -0.14 17.72
N LYS A 268 13.45 0.83 17.07
CA LYS A 268 12.79 1.97 16.41
C LYS A 268 12.71 1.73 14.89
N HIS A 269 11.81 0.86 14.48
CA HIS A 269 11.59 0.47 13.08
C HIS A 269 10.11 0.08 12.85
N ALA A 270 9.73 -0.16 11.59
CA ALA A 270 8.39 -0.63 11.19
C ALA A 270 8.47 -1.87 10.27
N ALA A 271 9.54 -2.66 10.38
CA ALA A 271 9.78 -3.84 9.56
C ALA A 271 9.15 -5.08 10.20
N SER A 272 7.88 -5.33 9.89
CA SER A 272 7.08 -6.41 10.51
C SER A 272 7.49 -7.80 10.03
N LEU A 273 7.90 -7.96 8.76
CA LEU A 273 8.34 -9.24 8.19
C LEU A 273 9.79 -9.56 8.57
N VAL A 274 10.66 -8.55 8.66
CA VAL A 274 12.08 -8.74 9.02
C VAL A 274 12.26 -8.91 10.52
N GLY A 275 11.56 -8.13 11.34
CA GLY A 275 11.78 -8.07 12.79
C GLY A 275 10.61 -8.53 13.66
N GLY A 276 9.46 -8.85 13.06
CA GLY A 276 8.24 -9.24 13.78
C GLY A 276 8.04 -10.76 13.86
N ARG A 277 6.87 -11.14 14.35
CA ARG A 277 6.42 -12.53 14.47
C ARG A 277 4.92 -12.64 14.22
N PRO A 278 4.39 -13.85 13.90
CA PRO A 278 2.95 -14.04 13.66
C PRO A 278 2.09 -13.70 14.87
N GLY A 279 0.95 -13.05 14.63
CA GLY A 279 -0.06 -12.71 15.63
C GLY A 279 -1.28 -12.09 14.98
N VAL A 280 -2.24 -11.63 15.77
CA VAL A 280 -3.49 -11.02 15.29
C VAL A 280 -3.44 -9.51 15.45
N LEU A 281 -3.67 -8.79 14.36
CA LEU A 281 -3.82 -7.34 14.37
C LEU A 281 -4.93 -6.92 13.40
N HIS A 282 -5.80 -5.99 13.82
CA HIS A 282 -6.87 -5.41 13.01
C HIS A 282 -7.70 -6.43 12.21
N GLY A 283 -7.97 -7.59 12.82
CA GLY A 283 -8.87 -8.60 12.28
C GLY A 283 -8.24 -9.69 11.41
N ALA A 284 -6.93 -9.72 11.25
CA ALA A 284 -6.21 -10.76 10.52
C ALA A 284 -5.04 -11.35 11.32
N PHE A 285 -4.72 -12.62 11.08
CA PHE A 285 -3.49 -13.26 11.54
C PHE A 285 -2.39 -13.01 10.49
N SER A 286 -1.29 -12.38 10.90
CA SER A 286 -0.20 -11.95 10.02
C SER A 286 1.07 -11.70 10.85
N TYR A 287 2.20 -11.38 10.20
CA TYR A 287 3.37 -10.87 10.91
C TYR A 287 3.09 -9.47 11.46
N LEU A 288 3.50 -9.25 12.71
CA LEU A 288 3.44 -7.93 13.36
C LEU A 288 4.56 -7.74 14.38
N LEU A 289 4.82 -6.47 14.70
CA LEU A 289 5.74 -6.10 15.77
C LEU A 289 5.00 -6.17 17.11
N GLN A 290 5.41 -7.13 17.95
CA GLN A 290 4.81 -7.39 19.25
C GLN A 290 5.85 -7.88 20.27
N ASP A 291 5.60 -7.62 21.56
CA ASP A 291 6.42 -8.10 22.66
C ASP A 291 6.14 -9.56 23.05
N GLY A 292 6.76 -10.06 24.14
CA GLY A 292 6.59 -11.41 24.66
C GLY A 292 5.17 -11.73 25.09
N GLU A 293 4.39 -10.73 25.48
CA GLU A 293 3.00 -10.82 25.94
C GLU A 293 1.99 -10.66 24.80
N GLY A 294 2.45 -10.43 23.56
CA GLY A 294 1.60 -10.19 22.39
C GLY A 294 1.09 -8.75 22.26
N GLN A 295 1.64 -7.81 23.05
CA GLN A 295 1.28 -6.39 22.91
C GLN A 295 2.00 -5.79 21.71
N VAL A 296 1.26 -5.00 20.93
CA VAL A 296 1.79 -4.32 19.75
C VAL A 296 2.83 -3.28 20.15
N LEU A 297 4.03 -3.41 19.61
CA LEU A 297 5.11 -2.47 19.86
C LEU A 297 4.91 -1.14 19.10
N PRO A 298 5.38 -0.01 19.66
CA PRO A 298 5.48 1.24 18.91
C PRO A 298 6.41 1.08 17.71
N THR A 299 6.07 1.73 16.62
CA THR A 299 6.87 1.75 15.39
C THR A 299 7.56 3.09 15.19
N HIS A 300 8.53 3.12 14.29
CA HIS A 300 9.17 4.33 13.84
C HIS A 300 9.60 4.22 12.37
N SER A 301 9.23 5.20 11.59
CA SER A 301 9.73 5.45 10.24
C SER A 301 9.60 6.94 9.92
N ILE A 302 10.58 7.49 9.19
CA ILE A 302 10.47 8.83 8.59
C ILE A 302 9.30 8.89 7.59
N SER A 303 9.00 7.76 6.97
CA SER A 303 7.85 7.60 6.07
C SER A 303 6.59 7.24 6.86
N ALA A 304 5.65 8.17 6.99
CA ALA A 304 4.40 7.93 7.70
C ALA A 304 3.55 6.81 7.07
N GLY A 305 3.68 6.54 5.78
CA GLY A 305 2.97 5.46 5.10
C GLY A 305 3.56 4.07 5.34
N LEU A 306 4.80 3.97 5.84
CA LEU A 306 5.41 2.72 6.28
C LEU A 306 5.41 2.55 7.80
N ASP A 307 4.99 3.57 8.57
CA ASP A 307 4.96 3.56 10.03
C ASP A 307 3.74 2.78 10.56
N TYR A 308 3.78 1.46 10.40
CA TYR A 308 2.70 0.54 10.76
C TYR A 308 3.28 -0.77 11.28
N PRO A 309 2.78 -1.31 12.41
CA PRO A 309 3.37 -2.48 13.08
C PRO A 309 2.96 -3.83 12.50
N GLY A 310 2.23 -3.87 11.40
CA GLY A 310 1.73 -5.10 10.77
C GLY A 310 1.86 -5.08 9.25
N VAL A 311 1.47 -6.17 8.61
CA VAL A 311 1.56 -6.35 7.16
C VAL A 311 0.40 -7.22 6.66
N GLY A 312 0.12 -7.18 5.37
CA GLY A 312 -0.88 -8.04 4.74
C GLY A 312 -0.57 -9.54 4.91
N PRO A 313 -1.60 -10.37 5.16
CA PRO A 313 -1.40 -11.81 5.40
C PRO A 313 -0.82 -12.55 4.20
N GLU A 314 -1.08 -12.11 2.98
CA GLU A 314 -0.46 -12.70 1.79
C GLU A 314 1.05 -12.45 1.74
N HIS A 315 1.53 -11.27 2.16
CA HIS A 315 2.96 -11.00 2.31
C HIS A 315 3.61 -11.94 3.34
N SER A 316 2.93 -12.20 4.46
CA SER A 316 3.40 -13.15 5.46
C SER A 316 3.56 -14.55 4.88
N PHE A 317 2.60 -14.99 4.09
CA PHE A 317 2.65 -16.27 3.39
C PHE A 317 3.77 -16.30 2.34
N LEU A 318 3.92 -15.25 1.53
CA LEU A 318 4.95 -15.18 0.47
C LEU A 318 6.36 -15.16 1.06
N ARG A 319 6.54 -14.56 2.25
CA ARG A 319 7.79 -14.63 3.02
C ARG A 319 8.13 -16.06 3.44
N ASP A 320 7.18 -16.75 4.08
CA ASP A 320 7.42 -18.09 4.59
C ASP A 320 7.52 -19.15 3.46
N ALA A 321 6.93 -18.85 2.30
CA ALA A 321 7.08 -19.63 1.08
C ALA A 321 8.36 -19.30 0.29
N GLU A 322 9.21 -18.40 0.80
CA GLU A 322 10.44 -17.93 0.16
C GLU A 322 10.24 -17.47 -1.30
N ARG A 323 9.01 -16.95 -1.61
CA ARG A 323 8.71 -16.43 -2.95
C ARG A 323 9.07 -14.95 -3.10
N VAL A 324 9.07 -14.21 -2.01
CA VAL A 324 9.43 -12.79 -1.95
C VAL A 324 10.45 -12.61 -0.85
N ASP A 325 11.57 -11.99 -1.20
CA ASP A 325 12.58 -11.58 -0.24
C ASP A 325 12.17 -10.25 0.42
N TYR A 326 12.18 -10.21 1.76
CA TYR A 326 11.89 -8.99 2.50
C TYR A 326 13.12 -8.49 3.22
N ILE A 327 13.42 -7.23 2.96
CA ILE A 327 14.55 -6.51 3.57
C ILE A 327 14.07 -5.21 4.19
N ALA A 328 14.93 -4.56 4.95
CA ALA A 328 14.60 -3.28 5.57
C ALA A 328 15.67 -2.22 5.29
N VAL A 329 15.23 -1.00 4.95
CA VAL A 329 16.08 0.15 4.63
C VAL A 329 15.88 1.26 5.67
N GLY A 330 16.98 1.90 6.10
CA GLY A 330 16.96 2.95 7.12
C GLY A 330 16.51 4.31 6.61
N ASP A 331 16.08 5.17 7.53
CA ASP A 331 15.57 6.52 7.21
C ASP A 331 16.58 7.35 6.41
N LYS A 332 17.86 7.33 6.77
CA LYS A 332 18.93 8.08 6.09
C LYS A 332 19.10 7.63 4.64
N ASP A 333 19.05 6.33 4.39
CA ASP A 333 19.22 5.74 3.08
C ASP A 333 18.02 6.05 2.18
N ALA A 334 16.80 6.01 2.74
CA ALA A 334 15.59 6.41 2.04
C ALA A 334 15.62 7.89 1.63
N VAL A 335 16.04 8.80 2.54
CA VAL A 335 16.19 10.23 2.22
C VAL A 335 17.27 10.46 1.16
N ALA A 336 18.39 9.74 1.23
CA ALA A 336 19.43 9.82 0.21
C ALA A 336 18.90 9.38 -1.17
N ALA A 337 18.14 8.30 -1.24
CA ALA A 337 17.52 7.82 -2.47
C ALA A 337 16.46 8.79 -3.02
N PHE A 338 15.65 9.39 -2.14
CA PHE A 338 14.72 10.48 -2.49
C PHE A 338 15.47 11.63 -3.19
N LYS A 339 16.51 12.17 -2.53
CA LYS A 339 17.30 13.28 -3.04
C LYS A 339 18.00 12.91 -4.36
N LEU A 340 18.51 11.67 -4.47
CA LEU A 340 19.20 11.19 -5.67
C LEU A 340 18.24 11.07 -6.86
N CYS A 341 17.07 10.45 -6.68
CA CYS A 341 16.05 10.32 -7.73
C CYS A 341 15.59 11.71 -8.21
N THR A 342 15.31 12.62 -7.28
CA THR A 342 14.95 14.01 -7.60
C THR A 342 16.02 14.70 -8.43
N LYS A 343 17.29 14.57 -8.03
CA LYS A 343 18.42 15.20 -8.72
C LYS A 343 18.69 14.61 -10.12
N LEU A 344 18.59 13.30 -10.25
CA LEU A 344 18.96 12.62 -11.49
C LEU A 344 17.82 12.54 -12.49
N GLU A 345 16.61 12.27 -12.06
CA GLU A 345 15.46 12.04 -12.96
C GLU A 345 14.45 13.20 -12.97
N GLY A 346 14.60 14.19 -12.07
CA GLY A 346 13.61 15.25 -11.92
C GLY A 346 12.28 14.73 -11.34
N ILE A 347 12.29 13.56 -10.72
CA ILE A 347 11.12 12.91 -10.13
C ILE A 347 11.29 12.91 -8.62
N MET A 348 10.40 13.57 -7.91
CA MET A 348 10.33 13.54 -6.44
C MET A 348 9.47 12.34 -5.99
N PRO A 349 10.08 11.21 -5.59
CA PRO A 349 9.32 10.06 -5.10
C PRO A 349 8.77 10.36 -3.70
N ALA A 350 7.70 9.71 -3.28
CA ALA A 350 7.37 9.71 -1.86
C ALA A 350 8.46 8.99 -1.03
N LEU A 351 8.55 9.28 0.26
CA LEU A 351 9.50 8.59 1.15
C LEU A 351 9.26 7.07 1.18
N GLU A 352 8.02 6.63 0.99
CA GLU A 352 7.68 5.22 0.89
C GLU A 352 8.48 4.51 -0.22
N PRO A 353 8.31 4.84 -1.53
CA PRO A 353 9.07 4.20 -2.60
C PRO A 353 10.55 4.59 -2.62
N ALA A 354 10.98 5.61 -1.89
CA ALA A 354 12.39 5.94 -1.75
C ALA A 354 13.18 4.80 -1.07
N HIS A 355 12.54 4.04 -0.14
CA HIS A 355 13.13 2.81 0.41
C HIS A 355 13.39 1.77 -0.69
N ALA A 356 12.41 1.56 -1.57
CA ALA A 356 12.56 0.64 -2.70
C ALA A 356 13.62 1.12 -3.71
N LEU A 357 13.71 2.44 -3.97
CA LEU A 357 14.74 3.02 -4.84
C LEU A 357 16.14 2.83 -4.28
N HIS A 358 16.34 2.96 -2.97
CA HIS A 358 17.64 2.66 -2.35
C HIS A 358 18.05 1.21 -2.65
N GLN A 359 17.17 0.26 -2.36
CA GLN A 359 17.47 -1.16 -2.58
C GLN A 359 17.65 -1.49 -4.06
N ALA A 360 16.87 -0.89 -4.95
CA ALA A 360 17.08 -1.04 -6.38
C ALA A 360 18.48 -0.61 -6.82
N GLY A 361 19.02 0.44 -6.21
CA GLY A 361 20.40 0.88 -6.43
C GLY A 361 21.46 -0.11 -5.92
N VAL A 362 21.20 -0.80 -4.82
CA VAL A 362 22.08 -1.89 -4.31
C VAL A 362 22.07 -3.05 -5.29
N ILE A 363 20.88 -3.53 -5.66
CA ILE A 363 20.70 -4.63 -6.62
C ILE A 363 21.30 -4.29 -8.00
N ALA A 364 21.17 -3.05 -8.44
CA ALA A 364 21.71 -2.61 -9.72
C ALA A 364 23.24 -2.74 -9.81
N ARG A 365 23.95 -2.45 -8.72
CA ARG A 365 25.42 -2.63 -8.64
C ARG A 365 25.81 -4.12 -8.67
N GLU A 366 25.00 -4.98 -8.05
CA GLU A 366 25.24 -6.43 -8.01
C GLU A 366 24.99 -7.10 -9.36
N LEU A 367 23.92 -6.70 -10.05
CA LEU A 367 23.57 -7.23 -11.36
C LEU A 367 24.51 -6.69 -12.48
N GLY A 368 24.98 -5.48 -12.34
CA GLY A 368 25.83 -4.83 -13.35
C GLY A 368 25.11 -4.53 -14.67
N PRO A 369 25.88 -4.21 -15.74
CA PRO A 369 25.32 -3.89 -17.04
C PRO A 369 24.49 -5.05 -17.62
N GLY A 370 23.27 -4.73 -18.08
CA GLY A 370 22.35 -5.70 -18.65
C GLY A 370 21.36 -6.30 -17.64
N GLY A 371 21.55 -6.09 -16.34
CA GLY A 371 20.53 -6.40 -15.34
C GLY A 371 19.28 -5.52 -15.52
N ARG A 372 18.08 -6.06 -15.21
CA ARG A 372 16.79 -5.41 -15.46
C ARG A 372 15.98 -5.33 -14.17
N ILE A 373 15.69 -4.11 -13.75
CA ILE A 373 15.01 -3.86 -12.47
C ILE A 373 13.74 -3.06 -12.74
N LEU A 374 12.63 -3.53 -12.18
CA LEU A 374 11.36 -2.83 -12.16
C LEU A 374 11.05 -2.36 -10.73
N VAL A 375 10.86 -1.05 -10.53
CA VAL A 375 10.50 -0.47 -9.24
C VAL A 375 9.09 0.09 -9.28
N CYS A 376 8.27 -0.24 -8.28
CA CYS A 376 6.97 0.41 -8.08
C CYS A 376 7.17 1.78 -7.44
N LEU A 377 7.07 2.84 -8.22
CA LEU A 377 7.09 4.22 -7.72
C LEU A 377 5.71 4.61 -7.23
N SER A 378 5.37 4.16 -6.03
CA SER A 378 3.99 4.06 -5.52
C SER A 378 3.32 5.39 -5.18
N GLY A 379 4.07 6.48 -5.07
CA GLY A 379 3.55 7.81 -4.78
C GLY A 379 4.59 8.91 -4.97
N ARG A 380 4.11 10.17 -5.03
CA ARG A 380 4.94 11.37 -5.19
C ARG A 380 5.23 12.05 -3.85
N GLY A 381 6.35 12.77 -3.81
CA GLY A 381 6.96 13.29 -2.59
C GLY A 381 6.60 14.70 -2.18
N ASP A 382 5.66 15.38 -2.86
CA ASP A 382 5.27 16.76 -2.48
C ASP A 382 4.85 16.88 -1.01
N LYS A 383 4.28 15.81 -0.46
CA LYS A 383 3.84 15.72 0.94
C LYS A 383 4.99 15.59 1.95
N ASP A 384 6.19 15.24 1.49
CA ASP A 384 7.32 14.82 2.34
C ASP A 384 8.43 15.88 2.44
N MET A 385 8.24 17.04 1.80
CA MET A 385 9.26 18.10 1.72
C MET A 385 9.79 18.51 3.09
N ASP A 386 8.89 18.80 4.04
CA ASP A 386 9.27 19.19 5.40
C ASP A 386 10.10 18.10 6.12
N SER A 387 9.80 16.81 5.85
CA SER A 387 10.52 15.69 6.43
C SER A 387 11.90 15.49 5.83
N VAL A 388 12.08 15.82 4.54
CA VAL A 388 13.34 15.64 3.82
C VAL A 388 14.32 16.80 4.07
N GLU A 389 13.83 18.02 4.32
CA GLU A 389 14.65 19.19 4.64
C GLU A 389 15.28 19.12 6.03
N GLY A 390 14.66 18.37 6.96
CA GLY A 390 15.13 18.23 8.34
C GLY A 390 16.23 17.15 8.57
N VAL A 391 16.70 16.46 7.50
CA VAL A 391 17.65 15.34 7.60
C VAL A 391 18.92 15.59 6.79
#